data_dff5bd9d136b4f13c781fcd0b3163db6
#
_entry.id   dff5bd9d136b4f13c781fcd0b3163db6
#
_cell.length_a   1.000
_cell.length_b   1.000
_cell.length_c   1.000
_cell.angle_alpha   90.00
_cell.angle_beta   90.00
_cell.angle_gamma   90.00
#
_symmetry.space_group_name_H-M   'P 1'
#
loop_
_entity.id
_entity.type
_entity.pdbx_description
1 polymer ?
#
loop_
_entity_poly.entity_id
_entity_poly.type
_entity_poly.pdbx_seq_one_letter_code
_entity_poly.pdbx_strand_id
1 'polypeptide(L)'
;MLRPLYRPIWLSSLLLATATSLASAQGVEVTHDTTSDSAPAASAQREGRNWFVSLMRRIGRRSDDTVATAGASNIAPVDSATAGGDVAAVPEAAVPARRAERNFKSRKDSLEWRAARAVALHSSGYRIIVDLFARELYVLDRDDTLRVAPAATAMNATLSYGGRTWRFETPRGVRVVRGKDRDPVWTPPEWHFAEVAVEHGLKLRSMSAGQRIRLKDGTILTSKGDEVGIIRPDSKTFVPLVLDEHVVFDNTLFIPPQGTKHRSIQGELGHYRLDLGDGYLLHGTPYARSIGAAVTHGCVRLADDDIEWLFENVPVGTKVYIY
;
A
#
# COMPACT_ATOMS: atom_id res chain seq x y z
N MET A 1 -3.77 -28.06 33.72
CA MET A 1 -2.67 -27.30 33.05
C MET A 1 -3.07 -27.10 31.61
N LEU A 2 -3.75 -26.02 31.31
CA LEU A 2 -4.19 -25.66 29.95
C LEU A 2 -3.23 -24.59 29.45
N ARG A 3 -2.46 -24.92 28.43
CA ARG A 3 -1.62 -23.96 27.70
C ARG A 3 -2.56 -22.99 26.96
N PRO A 4 -2.32 -21.69 27.03
CA PRO A 4 -3.09 -20.74 26.24
C PRO A 4 -2.77 -20.98 24.75
N LEU A 5 -3.84 -21.13 23.97
CA LEU A 5 -3.79 -21.14 22.50
C LEU A 5 -3.49 -19.71 22.02
N TYR A 6 -2.25 -19.32 22.12
CA TYR A 6 -1.69 -18.17 21.44
C TYR A 6 -1.30 -18.63 20.04
N ARG A 7 -2.12 -18.41 19.06
CA ARG A 7 -1.75 -18.58 17.66
C ARG A 7 -1.82 -17.23 16.97
N PRO A 8 -0.67 -16.65 16.63
CA PRO A 8 -0.67 -15.60 15.64
C PRO A 8 -1.20 -16.17 14.32
N ILE A 9 -1.96 -15.39 13.58
CA ILE A 9 -2.60 -15.79 12.32
C ILE A 9 -1.57 -16.14 11.22
N TRP A 10 -0.30 -16.16 11.55
CA TRP A 10 0.82 -16.43 10.64
C TRP A 10 1.45 -17.80 10.82
N LEU A 11 0.75 -18.80 11.33
CA LEU A 11 1.31 -20.14 11.50
C LEU A 11 0.96 -21.05 10.33
N SER A 12 1.93 -21.18 9.44
CA SER A 12 2.20 -22.43 8.72
C SER A 12 3.06 -23.31 9.61
N SER A 13 2.49 -24.43 9.96
CA SER A 13 3.05 -25.69 10.48
C SER A 13 4.56 -25.81 10.63
N LEU A 14 5.04 -26.10 11.83
CA LEU A 14 6.24 -26.88 12.00
C LEU A 14 6.04 -27.94 13.08
N LEU A 15 6.30 -29.18 12.70
CA LEU A 15 6.20 -30.42 13.48
C LEU A 15 7.27 -30.52 14.58
N LEU A 16 6.83 -31.10 15.67
CA LEU A 16 7.64 -31.58 16.81
C LEU A 16 8.62 -32.69 16.42
N ALA A 17 9.84 -32.59 16.92
CA ALA A 17 10.66 -33.78 17.19
C ALA A 17 11.34 -33.59 18.53
N THR A 18 10.97 -34.45 19.48
CA THR A 18 11.63 -34.66 20.77
C THR A 18 12.78 -35.63 20.59
N ALA A 19 13.93 -35.30 21.15
CA ALA A 19 14.90 -36.35 21.57
C ALA A 19 15.68 -35.82 22.77
N THR A 20 15.51 -36.53 23.86
CA THR A 20 16.34 -36.56 25.07
C THR A 20 17.62 -37.33 24.81
N SER A 21 18.78 -36.83 25.23
CA SER A 21 19.83 -37.68 25.83
C SER A 21 20.89 -36.87 26.56
N LEU A 22 21.33 -37.47 27.65
CA LEU A 22 22.32 -36.99 28.62
C LEU A 22 23.78 -37.23 28.18
N ALA A 23 24.67 -36.48 28.87
CA ALA A 23 26.03 -36.76 29.33
C ALA A 23 27.20 -36.48 28.38
N SER A 24 28.12 -35.68 28.71
CA SER A 24 29.32 -35.86 29.53
C SER A 24 30.41 -34.89 29.06
N ALA A 25 31.15 -34.37 29.99
CA ALA A 25 32.24 -33.43 29.88
C ALA A 25 33.47 -33.99 29.14
N GLN A 26 34.21 -33.17 28.45
CA GLN A 26 35.64 -32.92 28.61
C GLN A 26 36.11 -31.82 27.67
N GLY A 27 36.98 -30.91 28.16
CA GLY A 27 37.47 -29.72 27.54
C GLY A 27 38.54 -29.95 26.47
N VAL A 28 38.84 -28.88 25.75
CA VAL A 28 40.19 -28.44 25.33
C VAL A 28 40.05 -27.16 24.45
N GLU A 29 40.72 -26.12 24.90
CA GLU A 29 41.36 -24.95 24.24
C GLU A 29 41.02 -24.48 22.82
N VAL A 30 40.64 -23.20 22.80
CA VAL A 30 41.15 -22.02 22.07
C VAL A 30 41.73 -22.19 20.66
N THR A 31 41.12 -21.52 19.71
CA THR A 31 41.75 -20.54 18.82
C THR A 31 40.75 -19.55 18.25
N HIS A 32 41.14 -18.28 18.28
CA HIS A 32 40.44 -17.14 17.65
C HIS A 32 40.35 -17.34 16.13
N ASP A 33 39.17 -17.07 15.57
CA ASP A 33 39.11 -16.42 14.27
C ASP A 33 37.89 -15.49 14.18
N THR A 34 38.22 -14.26 13.86
CA THR A 34 37.29 -13.16 13.63
C THR A 34 36.75 -13.22 12.22
N THR A 35 35.48 -13.54 12.06
CA THR A 35 34.74 -13.10 10.89
C THR A 35 33.33 -12.66 11.28
N SER A 36 33.13 -11.37 11.11
CA SER A 36 31.86 -10.69 11.19
C SER A 36 30.84 -11.30 10.22
N ASP A 37 29.76 -11.85 10.76
CA ASP A 37 28.61 -12.14 9.92
C ASP A 37 27.39 -11.43 10.49
N SER A 38 27.13 -10.30 9.87
CA SER A 38 25.94 -9.49 10.07
C SER A 38 24.90 -9.91 9.05
N ALA A 39 23.92 -10.71 9.43
CA ALA A 39 22.56 -10.72 8.88
C ALA A 39 21.67 -11.67 9.67
N PRO A 40 20.61 -11.15 10.27
CA PRO A 40 19.29 -11.55 9.80
C PRO A 40 18.25 -10.42 9.88
N ALA A 41 18.30 -9.45 9.01
CA ALA A 41 17.22 -8.47 8.86
C ALA A 41 16.36 -8.71 7.59
N ALA A 42 16.81 -9.63 6.70
CA ALA A 42 16.18 -9.83 5.40
C ALA A 42 15.03 -10.85 5.38
N SER A 43 14.87 -11.69 6.41
CA SER A 43 13.85 -12.75 6.41
C SER A 43 12.47 -12.26 6.88
N ALA A 44 12.41 -11.39 7.87
CA ALA A 44 11.14 -10.85 8.40
C ALA A 44 10.42 -9.93 7.39
N GLN A 45 11.17 -9.22 6.55
CA GLN A 45 10.60 -8.38 5.48
C GLN A 45 9.98 -9.18 4.32
N ARG A 46 10.29 -10.48 4.18
CA ARG A 46 9.74 -11.33 3.11
C ARG A 46 8.36 -11.89 3.43
N GLU A 47 8.02 -12.11 4.68
CA GLU A 47 6.74 -12.72 5.06
C GLU A 47 5.59 -11.72 5.07
N GLY A 48 5.79 -10.50 5.55
CA GLY A 48 4.80 -9.42 5.47
C GLY A 48 4.43 -9.03 4.04
N ARG A 49 5.36 -9.18 3.09
CA ARG A 49 5.15 -8.93 1.65
C ARG A 49 4.27 -9.97 0.97
N ASN A 50 4.24 -11.20 1.45
CA ASN A 50 3.48 -12.29 0.80
C ASN A 50 1.97 -12.16 1.01
N TRP A 51 1.52 -11.50 2.06
CA TRP A 51 0.10 -11.31 2.35
C TRP A 51 -0.58 -10.33 1.39
N PHE A 52 0.02 -9.16 1.16
CA PHE A 52 -0.53 -8.16 0.22
C PHE A 52 -0.53 -8.69 -1.23
N VAL A 53 0.50 -9.45 -1.61
CA VAL A 53 0.58 -10.14 -2.91
C VAL A 53 -0.51 -11.21 -3.04
N SER A 54 -0.89 -11.88 -1.97
CA SER A 54 -1.97 -12.87 -1.94
C SER A 54 -3.34 -12.23 -2.12
N LEU A 55 -3.59 -11.09 -1.48
CA LEU A 55 -4.80 -10.29 -1.66
C LEU A 55 -4.90 -9.76 -3.09
N MET A 56 -3.81 -9.25 -3.66
CA MET A 56 -3.75 -8.76 -5.04
C MET A 56 -3.98 -9.86 -6.08
N ARG A 57 -3.53 -11.09 -5.83
CA ARG A 57 -3.84 -12.25 -6.70
C ARG A 57 -5.31 -12.62 -6.72
N ARG A 58 -6.05 -12.42 -5.63
CA ARG A 58 -7.50 -12.70 -5.58
C ARG A 58 -8.34 -11.63 -6.26
N ILE A 59 -7.95 -10.37 -6.11
CA ILE A 59 -8.64 -9.24 -6.76
C ILE A 59 -8.40 -9.27 -8.28
N GLY A 60 -7.18 -9.57 -8.73
CA GLY A 60 -6.84 -9.69 -10.15
C GLY A 60 -7.53 -10.85 -10.87
N ARG A 61 -7.86 -11.96 -10.19
CA ARG A 61 -8.56 -13.10 -10.81
C ARG A 61 -10.05 -12.88 -11.07
N ARG A 62 -10.66 -11.85 -10.49
CA ARG A 62 -12.06 -11.52 -10.76
C ARG A 62 -12.28 -10.63 -11.99
N SER A 63 -11.21 -10.07 -12.54
CA SER A 63 -11.28 -9.23 -13.75
C SER A 63 -10.84 -9.94 -15.04
N ASP A 64 -10.31 -11.17 -14.98
CA ASP A 64 -9.73 -11.86 -16.15
C ASP A 64 -10.65 -12.92 -16.81
N ASP A 65 -11.89 -13.09 -16.36
CA ASP A 65 -12.79 -14.13 -16.89
C ASP A 65 -13.53 -13.74 -18.18
N THR A 66 -13.16 -12.66 -18.85
CA THR A 66 -13.72 -12.32 -20.18
C THR A 66 -12.69 -11.68 -21.11
N VAL A 67 -11.74 -12.44 -21.63
CA VAL A 67 -11.19 -12.20 -22.99
C VAL A 67 -10.71 -13.50 -23.60
N ALA A 68 -11.46 -13.95 -24.60
CA ALA A 68 -11.12 -15.06 -25.45
C ALA A 68 -10.10 -14.63 -26.53
N THR A 69 -9.18 -15.55 -26.75
CA THR A 69 -8.27 -15.74 -27.90
C THR A 69 -8.60 -15.07 -29.24
N ALA A 70 -7.61 -14.38 -29.82
CA ALA A 70 -7.38 -14.36 -31.27
C ALA A 70 -5.96 -13.92 -31.66
N GLY A 71 -5.21 -14.80 -32.31
CA GLY A 71 -4.49 -14.54 -33.55
C GLY A 71 -3.10 -13.93 -33.47
N ALA A 72 -2.09 -14.81 -33.54
CA ALA A 72 -0.74 -14.45 -33.94
C ALA A 72 -0.68 -14.20 -35.47
N SER A 73 0.02 -13.18 -35.93
CA SER A 73 0.61 -13.17 -37.27
C SER A 73 1.86 -12.27 -37.35
N ASN A 74 2.88 -12.86 -37.95
CA ASN A 74 4.20 -12.38 -38.29
C ASN A 74 4.22 -11.06 -39.06
N ILE A 75 5.25 -10.22 -38.83
CA ILE A 75 5.88 -9.42 -39.89
C ILE A 75 7.37 -9.23 -39.59
N ALA A 76 8.19 -9.44 -40.60
CA ALA A 76 9.64 -9.34 -40.66
C ALA A 76 10.11 -7.89 -40.93
N PRO A 77 11.44 -7.62 -40.87
CA PRO A 77 12.02 -6.27 -40.80
C PRO A 77 12.25 -5.65 -42.19
N VAL A 78 12.25 -4.33 -42.29
CA VAL A 78 12.76 -3.60 -43.47
C VAL A 78 13.66 -2.43 -43.06
N ASP A 79 14.69 -2.28 -43.85
CA ASP A 79 15.87 -1.46 -43.71
C ASP A 79 15.69 0.05 -43.83
N SER A 80 16.77 0.71 -43.39
CA SER A 80 17.20 2.10 -43.46
C SER A 80 17.04 2.82 -44.80
N ALA A 81 16.80 4.14 -44.81
CA ALA A 81 17.69 5.15 -45.31
C ALA A 81 17.13 6.58 -45.44
N THR A 82 17.95 7.54 -45.06
CA THR A 82 18.25 8.90 -45.58
C THR A 82 17.25 10.07 -45.44
N ALA A 83 17.72 11.00 -44.62
CA ALA A 83 17.99 12.44 -44.81
C ALA A 83 16.98 13.37 -45.55
N GLY A 84 16.72 14.51 -44.92
CA GLY A 84 16.23 15.74 -45.55
C GLY A 84 15.42 16.62 -44.61
N GLY A 85 15.98 17.77 -44.21
CA GLY A 85 15.37 18.72 -43.29
C GLY A 85 14.14 19.39 -43.82
N ASP A 86 13.32 19.89 -42.89
CA ASP A 86 12.92 21.27 -42.85
C ASP A 86 12.09 21.59 -41.61
N VAL A 87 12.17 22.84 -41.23
CA VAL A 87 11.59 23.45 -40.03
C VAL A 87 10.08 23.25 -40.03
N ALA A 88 9.58 22.54 -39.01
CA ALA A 88 8.15 22.37 -38.88
C ALA A 88 7.70 22.58 -37.44
N ALA A 89 6.71 23.41 -37.34
CA ALA A 89 5.65 23.46 -36.34
C ALA A 89 5.86 22.66 -35.04
N VAL A 90 5.88 23.38 -33.93
CA VAL A 90 5.77 22.86 -32.57
C VAL A 90 4.53 21.95 -32.49
N PRO A 91 4.65 20.67 -32.21
CA PRO A 91 3.47 19.86 -32.00
C PRO A 91 2.82 20.26 -30.68
N GLU A 92 1.55 20.60 -30.75
CA GLU A 92 0.59 20.57 -29.67
C GLU A 92 0.93 19.37 -28.77
N ALA A 93 1.27 19.63 -27.50
CA ALA A 93 1.70 18.62 -26.55
C ALA A 93 0.65 17.50 -26.48
N ALA A 94 0.87 16.47 -27.24
CA ALA A 94 -0.03 15.35 -27.37
C ALA A 94 -0.03 14.56 -26.05
N VAL A 95 -1.01 14.82 -25.22
CA VAL A 95 -1.48 13.84 -24.25
C VAL A 95 -1.85 12.59 -25.07
N PRO A 96 -1.12 11.49 -24.98
CA PRO A 96 -1.35 10.36 -25.87
C PRO A 96 -2.75 9.82 -25.65
N ALA A 97 -3.58 9.97 -26.68
CA ALA A 97 -4.93 9.46 -26.71
C ALA A 97 -4.88 7.93 -26.87
N ARG A 98 -4.49 7.19 -25.84
CA ARG A 98 -4.89 5.79 -25.73
C ARG A 98 -6.37 5.77 -25.40
N ARG A 99 -7.17 5.57 -26.43
CA ARG A 99 -8.60 5.28 -26.37
C ARG A 99 -8.80 3.88 -25.77
N ALA A 100 -8.57 3.75 -24.45
CA ALA A 100 -9.18 2.67 -23.71
C ALA A 100 -10.69 2.95 -23.72
N GLU A 101 -11.52 1.97 -24.02
CA GLU A 101 -12.97 2.11 -23.91
C GLU A 101 -13.27 2.51 -22.46
N ARG A 102 -13.79 3.74 -22.31
CA ARG A 102 -14.07 4.32 -21.01
C ARG A 102 -15.42 3.86 -20.55
N ASN A 103 -15.46 2.83 -19.72
CA ASN A 103 -16.67 2.36 -19.10
C ASN A 103 -17.03 3.21 -17.88
N PHE A 104 -17.98 4.11 -18.06
CA PHE A 104 -18.54 4.89 -16.96
C PHE A 104 -19.62 4.11 -16.22
N LYS A 105 -19.60 4.18 -14.88
CA LYS A 105 -20.62 3.52 -14.03
C LYS A 105 -22.04 4.09 -14.24
N SER A 106 -22.12 5.36 -14.65
CA SER A 106 -23.39 6.08 -14.88
C SER A 106 -23.19 7.32 -15.72
N ARG A 107 -24.32 7.92 -16.20
CA ARG A 107 -24.29 9.23 -16.86
C ARG A 107 -23.69 10.31 -15.95
N LYS A 108 -23.99 10.28 -14.66
CA LYS A 108 -23.44 11.22 -13.68
C LYS A 108 -21.92 11.10 -13.62
N ASP A 109 -21.39 9.89 -13.51
CA ASP A 109 -19.96 9.60 -13.52
C ASP A 109 -19.26 10.14 -14.78
N SER A 110 -19.87 9.97 -15.95
CA SER A 110 -19.36 10.53 -17.22
C SER A 110 -19.33 12.07 -17.21
N LEU A 111 -20.35 12.72 -16.66
CA LEU A 111 -20.42 14.18 -16.58
C LEU A 111 -19.39 14.74 -15.61
N GLU A 112 -19.23 14.12 -14.44
CA GLU A 112 -18.21 14.51 -13.45
C GLU A 112 -16.80 14.38 -14.02
N TRP A 113 -16.53 13.28 -14.72
CA TRP A 113 -15.25 13.10 -15.40
C TRP A 113 -15.00 14.19 -16.45
N ARG A 114 -15.99 14.50 -17.33
CA ARG A 114 -15.85 15.53 -18.34
C ARG A 114 -15.59 16.90 -17.73
N ALA A 115 -16.31 17.24 -16.64
CA ALA A 115 -16.14 18.50 -15.94
C ALA A 115 -14.74 18.61 -15.31
N ALA A 116 -14.29 17.58 -14.60
CA ALA A 116 -12.96 17.56 -13.99
C ALA A 116 -11.84 17.63 -15.04
N ARG A 117 -11.99 16.88 -16.15
CA ARG A 117 -11.05 16.93 -17.27
C ARG A 117 -11.00 18.30 -17.94
N ALA A 118 -12.14 18.94 -18.16
CA ALA A 118 -12.19 20.28 -18.75
C ALA A 118 -11.43 21.28 -17.87
N VAL A 119 -11.64 21.24 -16.55
CA VAL A 119 -10.90 22.10 -15.60
C VAL A 119 -9.39 21.83 -15.69
N ALA A 120 -8.98 20.57 -15.74
CA ALA A 120 -7.57 20.21 -15.86
C ALA A 120 -6.92 20.72 -17.15
N LEU A 121 -7.60 20.57 -18.29
CA LEU A 121 -7.08 20.98 -19.60
C LEU A 121 -7.05 22.52 -19.79
N HIS A 122 -7.96 23.25 -19.14
CA HIS A 122 -7.97 24.73 -19.19
C HIS A 122 -7.13 25.36 -18.07
N SER A 123 -6.51 24.56 -17.21
CA SER A 123 -5.59 25.07 -16.19
C SER A 123 -4.26 25.48 -16.81
N SER A 124 -3.58 26.43 -16.18
CA SER A 124 -2.28 26.96 -16.64
C SER A 124 -1.27 26.99 -15.50
N GLY A 125 -0.01 27.25 -15.82
CA GLY A 125 1.10 27.29 -14.87
C GLY A 125 1.55 25.91 -14.42
N TYR A 126 2.32 25.87 -13.33
CA TYR A 126 2.87 24.64 -12.77
C TYR A 126 1.77 23.81 -12.07
N ARG A 127 1.59 22.58 -12.50
CA ARG A 127 0.49 21.72 -12.05
C ARG A 127 0.75 20.24 -12.24
N ILE A 128 0.02 19.43 -11.48
CA ILE A 128 -0.05 17.99 -11.67
C ILE A 128 -1.42 17.62 -12.25
N ILE A 129 -1.44 16.71 -13.19
CA ILE A 129 -2.66 16.08 -13.72
C ILE A 129 -2.59 14.58 -13.47
N VAL A 130 -3.65 13.99 -12.94
CA VAL A 130 -3.80 12.53 -12.77
C VAL A 130 -4.98 12.07 -13.62
N ASP A 131 -4.68 11.32 -14.68
CA ASP A 131 -5.69 10.65 -15.52
C ASP A 131 -5.93 9.26 -14.93
N LEU A 132 -7.10 9.06 -14.30
CA LEU A 132 -7.48 7.81 -13.65
C LEU A 132 -7.73 6.68 -14.65
N PHE A 133 -8.14 7.01 -15.89
CA PHE A 133 -8.37 6.00 -16.92
C PHE A 133 -7.07 5.56 -17.59
N ALA A 134 -6.20 6.51 -17.92
CA ALA A 134 -4.87 6.20 -18.43
C ALA A 134 -3.98 5.58 -17.36
N ARG A 135 -4.28 5.86 -16.08
CA ARG A 135 -3.42 5.54 -14.93
C ARG A 135 -2.04 6.14 -15.12
N GLU A 136 -2.05 7.42 -15.41
CA GLU A 136 -0.86 8.21 -15.65
C GLU A 136 -0.93 9.53 -14.87
N LEU A 137 0.22 10.01 -14.45
CA LEU A 137 0.41 11.30 -13.83
C LEU A 137 1.30 12.16 -14.73
N TYR A 138 0.92 13.40 -14.93
CA TYR A 138 1.65 14.40 -15.71
C TYR A 138 2.01 15.57 -14.81
N VAL A 139 3.24 16.05 -14.91
CA VAL A 139 3.65 17.35 -14.36
C VAL A 139 3.89 18.31 -15.50
N LEU A 140 3.20 19.43 -15.45
CA LEU A 140 3.21 20.44 -16.50
C LEU A 140 3.60 21.81 -15.93
N ASP A 141 4.39 22.57 -16.68
CA ASP A 141 4.54 24.02 -16.48
C ASP A 141 4.16 24.74 -17.77
N ARG A 142 3.10 25.55 -17.70
CA ARG A 142 2.45 26.14 -18.88
C ARG A 142 2.09 25.03 -19.88
N ASP A 143 2.72 25.05 -21.06
CA ASP A 143 2.49 24.07 -22.12
C ASP A 143 3.55 22.94 -22.15
N ASP A 144 4.59 23.06 -21.31
CA ASP A 144 5.66 22.07 -21.24
C ASP A 144 5.30 20.91 -20.32
N THR A 145 5.53 19.70 -20.80
CA THR A 145 5.44 18.47 -19.99
C THR A 145 6.79 18.15 -19.38
N LEU A 146 6.91 18.33 -18.08
CA LEU A 146 8.15 18.10 -17.33
C LEU A 146 8.36 16.64 -16.96
N ARG A 147 7.26 15.92 -16.67
CA ARG A 147 7.30 14.49 -16.34
C ARG A 147 6.00 13.80 -16.68
N VAL A 148 6.12 12.53 -17.10
CA VAL A 148 5.01 11.58 -17.25
C VAL A 148 5.36 10.33 -16.49
N ALA A 149 4.46 9.86 -15.64
CA ALA A 149 4.68 8.71 -14.78
C ALA A 149 3.48 7.76 -14.81
N PRO A 150 3.68 6.46 -15.01
CA PRO A 150 2.64 5.47 -14.78
C PRO A 150 2.22 5.47 -13.32
N ALA A 151 0.93 5.31 -13.03
CA ALA A 151 0.40 5.38 -11.70
C ALA A 151 -0.55 4.22 -11.39
N ALA A 152 -0.56 3.76 -10.13
CA ALA A 152 -1.65 2.92 -9.66
C ALA A 152 -2.72 3.78 -9.00
N THR A 153 -3.99 3.47 -9.29
CA THR A 153 -5.15 4.23 -8.83
C THR A 153 -6.12 3.33 -8.04
N ALA A 154 -7.20 3.92 -7.51
CA ALA A 154 -8.17 3.18 -6.73
C ALA A 154 -8.82 2.03 -7.51
N MET A 155 -9.08 0.93 -6.79
CA MET A 155 -9.73 -0.28 -7.33
C MET A 155 -11.22 -0.10 -7.63
N ASN A 156 -11.82 1.02 -7.24
CA ASN A 156 -13.24 1.33 -7.40
C ASN A 156 -14.18 0.27 -6.79
N ALA A 157 -13.77 -0.31 -5.67
CA ALA A 157 -14.52 -1.31 -4.93
C ALA A 157 -15.20 -0.73 -3.69
N THR A 158 -16.03 -1.53 -3.06
CA THR A 158 -16.71 -1.20 -1.80
C THR A 158 -16.49 -2.31 -0.80
N LEU A 159 -16.12 -1.95 0.42
CA LEU A 159 -16.05 -2.85 1.57
C LEU A 159 -17.17 -2.52 2.54
N SER A 160 -17.91 -3.53 2.98
CA SER A 160 -18.92 -3.39 4.03
C SER A 160 -18.60 -4.33 5.19
N TYR A 161 -18.57 -3.79 6.41
CA TYR A 161 -18.32 -4.55 7.64
C TYR A 161 -18.93 -3.84 8.84
N GLY A 162 -19.61 -4.59 9.70
CA GLY A 162 -20.18 -4.07 10.97
C GLY A 162 -21.14 -2.88 10.79
N GLY A 163 -21.91 -2.86 9.70
CA GLY A 163 -22.83 -1.74 9.40
C GLY A 163 -22.15 -0.50 8.81
N ARG A 164 -20.84 -0.53 8.61
CA ARG A 164 -20.08 0.55 7.96
C ARG A 164 -19.72 0.16 6.53
N THR A 165 -19.62 1.16 5.66
CA THR A 165 -19.28 0.96 4.25
C THR A 165 -18.19 1.94 3.85
N TRP A 166 -17.11 1.44 3.25
CA TRP A 166 -16.02 2.23 2.67
C TRP A 166 -16.03 2.07 1.17
N ARG A 167 -15.83 3.19 0.46
CA ARG A 167 -15.68 3.22 -0.99
C ARG A 167 -14.24 3.54 -1.32
N PHE A 168 -13.62 2.69 -2.10
CA PHE A 168 -12.23 2.82 -2.51
C PHE A 168 -12.16 3.48 -3.88
N GLU A 169 -12.22 4.79 -3.87
CA GLU A 169 -12.22 5.64 -5.07
C GLU A 169 -11.18 6.75 -4.92
N THR A 170 -10.43 7.03 -5.98
CA THR A 170 -9.61 8.24 -6.04
C THR A 170 -10.55 9.41 -6.40
N PRO A 171 -10.68 10.41 -5.53
CA PRO A 171 -11.67 11.48 -5.75
C PRO A 171 -11.23 12.37 -6.92
N ARG A 172 -12.16 12.62 -7.83
CA ARG A 172 -11.98 13.57 -8.93
C ARG A 172 -12.08 15.02 -8.45
N GLY A 173 -11.50 15.92 -9.21
CA GLY A 173 -11.51 17.34 -8.94
C GLY A 173 -10.14 17.93 -8.72
N VAL A 174 -10.08 19.06 -8.02
CA VAL A 174 -8.84 19.78 -7.76
C VAL A 174 -8.43 19.59 -6.31
N ARG A 175 -7.20 19.17 -6.10
CA ARG A 175 -6.53 19.11 -4.81
C ARG A 175 -5.28 19.98 -4.81
N VAL A 176 -4.65 20.10 -3.67
CA VAL A 176 -3.43 20.89 -3.50
C VAL A 176 -2.42 20.04 -2.70
N VAL A 177 -1.16 20.05 -3.10
CA VAL A 177 -0.08 19.49 -2.30
C VAL A 177 0.05 20.28 -1.01
N ARG A 178 -0.31 19.68 0.12
CA ARG A 178 -0.32 20.31 1.45
C ARG A 178 0.99 20.13 2.21
N GLY A 179 1.71 19.05 1.92
CA GLY A 179 2.95 18.71 2.57
C GLY A 179 3.70 17.61 1.84
N LYS A 180 4.93 17.39 2.22
CA LYS A 180 5.82 16.37 1.68
C LYS A 180 6.60 15.73 2.82
N ASP A 181 6.70 14.40 2.85
CA ASP A 181 7.46 13.67 3.87
C ASP A 181 8.39 12.66 3.21
N ARG A 182 9.57 12.52 3.83
CA ARG A 182 10.55 11.46 3.55
C ARG A 182 10.37 10.34 4.55
N ASP A 183 10.54 9.09 4.10
CA ASP A 183 10.37 7.86 4.89
C ASP A 183 9.07 7.87 5.73
N PRO A 184 7.92 8.10 5.09
CA PRO A 184 6.66 8.27 5.79
C PRO A 184 6.22 6.97 6.44
N VAL A 185 5.73 7.08 7.66
CA VAL A 185 5.09 5.98 8.37
C VAL A 185 3.61 5.95 8.01
N TRP A 186 3.11 4.79 7.59
CA TRP A 186 1.69 4.60 7.36
C TRP A 186 0.95 4.26 8.65
N THR A 187 -0.11 4.98 8.94
CA THR A 187 -1.04 4.66 10.02
C THR A 187 -2.31 4.08 9.38
N PRO A 188 -2.49 2.73 9.43
CA PRO A 188 -3.63 2.09 8.79
C PRO A 188 -4.96 2.63 9.29
N PRO A 189 -5.87 3.06 8.41
CA PRO A 189 -7.22 3.43 8.79
C PRO A 189 -8.06 2.19 9.14
N GLU A 190 -9.26 2.41 9.69
CA GLU A 190 -10.11 1.30 10.17
C GLU A 190 -10.52 0.31 9.07
N TRP A 191 -10.68 0.76 7.83
CA TRP A 191 -11.01 -0.13 6.72
C TRP A 191 -9.95 -1.23 6.49
N HIS A 192 -8.68 -0.94 6.74
CA HIS A 192 -7.61 -1.94 6.63
C HIS A 192 -7.85 -3.13 7.58
N PHE A 193 -8.19 -2.84 8.82
CA PHE A 193 -8.52 -3.90 9.80
C PHE A 193 -9.86 -4.59 9.48
N ALA A 194 -10.82 -3.86 8.91
CA ALA A 194 -12.08 -4.45 8.46
C ALA A 194 -11.86 -5.42 7.29
N GLU A 195 -10.98 -5.11 6.34
CA GLU A 195 -10.57 -6.01 5.27
C GLU A 195 -9.97 -7.30 5.82
N VAL A 196 -9.00 -7.18 6.73
CA VAL A 196 -8.38 -8.33 7.41
C VAL A 196 -9.41 -9.15 8.18
N ALA A 197 -10.33 -8.50 8.88
CA ALA A 197 -11.38 -9.19 9.62
C ALA A 197 -12.33 -9.98 8.69
N VAL A 198 -12.69 -9.42 7.53
CA VAL A 198 -13.50 -10.11 6.51
C VAL A 198 -12.74 -11.31 5.93
N GLU A 199 -11.48 -11.12 5.56
CA GLU A 199 -10.67 -12.17 4.95
C GLU A 199 -10.52 -13.40 5.86
N HIS A 200 -10.36 -13.17 7.16
CA HIS A 200 -10.11 -14.23 8.15
C HIS A 200 -11.34 -14.61 8.98
N GLY A 201 -12.52 -14.06 8.69
CA GLY A 201 -13.75 -14.35 9.44
C GLY A 201 -13.68 -13.93 10.91
N LEU A 202 -12.96 -12.85 11.22
CA LEU A 202 -12.75 -12.34 12.56
C LEU A 202 -13.79 -11.28 12.95
N LYS A 203 -14.05 -11.17 14.24
CA LYS A 203 -14.71 -9.99 14.80
C LYS A 203 -13.71 -8.83 14.85
N LEU A 204 -14.20 -7.60 14.75
CA LEU A 204 -13.39 -6.40 14.83
C LEU A 204 -13.76 -5.58 16.07
N ARG A 205 -12.75 -5.13 16.81
CA ARG A 205 -12.94 -4.28 17.98
C ARG A 205 -11.83 -3.23 18.10
N SER A 206 -12.21 -1.97 18.25
CA SER A 206 -11.24 -0.90 18.51
C SER A 206 -10.83 -0.90 19.99
N MET A 207 -9.56 -0.55 20.24
CA MET A 207 -9.01 -0.31 21.57
C MET A 207 -8.81 1.18 21.80
N SER A 208 -9.16 1.65 23.01
CA SER A 208 -8.75 2.97 23.50
C SER A 208 -7.42 2.89 24.24
N ALA A 209 -6.68 3.99 24.28
CA ALA A 209 -5.43 4.06 25.03
C ALA A 209 -5.65 3.75 26.52
N GLY A 210 -4.84 2.85 27.08
CA GLY A 210 -4.93 2.40 28.47
C GLY A 210 -6.17 1.55 28.80
N GLN A 211 -7.04 1.27 27.83
CA GLN A 211 -8.21 0.38 28.04
C GLN A 211 -7.74 -1.02 28.44
N ARG A 212 -8.35 -1.59 29.47
CA ARG A 212 -8.09 -2.95 29.93
C ARG A 212 -9.19 -3.88 29.42
N ILE A 213 -8.84 -4.81 28.57
CA ILE A 213 -9.75 -5.77 27.95
C ILE A 213 -9.42 -7.17 28.51
N ARG A 214 -10.35 -7.75 29.25
CA ARG A 214 -10.18 -9.13 29.76
C ARG A 214 -10.50 -10.11 28.64
N LEU A 215 -9.56 -11.00 28.37
CA LEU A 215 -9.68 -12.13 27.45
C LEU A 215 -10.27 -13.34 28.16
N LYS A 216 -10.65 -14.38 27.38
CA LYS A 216 -11.29 -15.59 27.90
C LYS A 216 -10.41 -16.39 28.87
N ASP A 217 -9.12 -16.36 28.68
CA ASP A 217 -8.13 -17.03 29.54
C ASP A 217 -7.78 -16.22 30.82
N GLY A 218 -8.45 -15.08 31.02
CA GLY A 218 -8.20 -14.16 32.13
C GLY A 218 -7.07 -13.17 31.90
N THR A 219 -6.31 -13.28 30.81
CA THR A 219 -5.30 -12.31 30.39
C THR A 219 -5.95 -10.95 30.12
N ILE A 220 -5.24 -9.87 30.38
CA ILE A 220 -5.70 -8.51 30.09
C ILE A 220 -4.89 -7.96 28.92
N LEU A 221 -5.57 -7.67 27.83
CA LEU A 221 -5.02 -6.92 26.72
C LEU A 221 -5.16 -5.41 27.02
N THR A 222 -4.08 -4.65 26.86
CA THR A 222 -4.05 -3.20 27.16
C THR A 222 -2.94 -2.51 26.37
N SER A 223 -2.90 -1.17 26.42
CA SER A 223 -1.74 -0.40 25.96
C SER A 223 -1.10 0.36 27.11
N LYS A 224 0.24 0.52 27.06
CA LYS A 224 1.02 1.30 28.01
C LYS A 224 2.04 2.14 27.23
N GLY A 225 1.89 3.45 27.30
CA GLY A 225 2.64 4.35 26.42
C GLY A 225 2.30 4.09 24.94
N ASP A 226 3.31 3.89 24.13
CA ASP A 226 3.21 3.63 22.70
C ASP A 226 3.18 2.12 22.34
N GLU A 227 3.06 1.23 23.33
CA GLU A 227 3.06 -0.22 23.15
C GLU A 227 1.69 -0.83 23.46
N VAL A 228 1.30 -1.84 22.70
CA VAL A 228 0.20 -2.73 23.04
C VAL A 228 0.78 -4.01 23.62
N GLY A 229 0.17 -4.52 24.67
CA GLY A 229 0.68 -5.68 25.38
C GLY A 229 -0.37 -6.37 26.21
N ILE A 230 0.07 -7.41 26.91
CA ILE A 230 -0.77 -8.24 27.77
C ILE A 230 -0.26 -8.25 29.19
N ILE A 231 -1.19 -8.45 30.13
CA ILE A 231 -0.92 -8.75 31.53
C ILE A 231 -1.53 -10.10 31.84
N ARG A 232 -0.69 -11.10 32.15
CA ARG A 232 -1.15 -12.45 32.50
C ARG A 232 -1.68 -12.47 33.93
N PRO A 233 -2.62 -13.36 34.26
CA PRO A 233 -3.20 -13.46 35.60
C PRO A 233 -2.17 -13.79 36.70
N ASP A 234 -1.16 -14.58 36.33
CA ASP A 234 -0.14 -15.10 37.24
C ASP A 234 0.99 -14.10 37.53
N SER A 235 1.36 -13.26 36.58
CA SER A 235 2.58 -12.43 36.68
C SER A 235 2.32 -10.97 37.03
N LYS A 236 1.13 -10.43 36.76
CA LYS A 236 0.78 -9.00 36.85
C LYS A 236 1.70 -8.05 36.08
N THR A 237 2.65 -8.58 35.31
CA THR A 237 3.63 -7.82 34.54
C THR A 237 3.09 -7.55 33.15
N PHE A 238 3.27 -6.31 32.65
CA PHE A 238 2.97 -5.94 31.28
C PHE A 238 4.04 -6.53 30.37
N VAL A 239 3.62 -7.28 29.34
CA VAL A 239 4.48 -7.83 28.29
C VAL A 239 4.04 -7.26 26.96
N PRO A 240 4.88 -6.47 26.26
CA PRO A 240 4.57 -5.98 24.93
C PRO A 240 4.33 -7.13 23.95
N LEU A 241 3.42 -6.91 23.01
CA LEU A 241 3.23 -7.81 21.87
C LEU A 241 4.32 -7.58 20.82
N VAL A 242 4.48 -8.56 19.95
CA VAL A 242 5.40 -8.47 18.81
C VAL A 242 4.86 -7.40 17.84
N LEU A 243 5.75 -6.55 17.33
CA LEU A 243 5.42 -5.57 16.30
C LEU A 243 5.22 -6.29 14.95
N ASP A 244 4.59 -5.60 14.03
CA ASP A 244 4.29 -6.08 12.67
C ASP A 244 3.33 -7.29 12.60
N GLU A 245 2.70 -7.62 13.73
CA GLU A 245 1.63 -8.63 13.80
C GLU A 245 0.28 -8.02 14.17
N HIS A 246 -0.78 -8.61 13.64
CA HIS A 246 -2.12 -8.22 14.02
C HIS A 246 -2.45 -8.67 15.45
N VAL A 247 -3.07 -7.79 16.23
CA VAL A 247 -3.50 -8.08 17.60
C VAL A 247 -4.79 -8.91 17.55
N VAL A 248 -4.66 -10.24 17.61
CA VAL A 248 -5.81 -11.16 17.52
C VAL A 248 -5.91 -12.03 18.76
N PHE A 249 -7.05 -11.96 19.41
CA PHE A 249 -7.42 -12.80 20.57
C PHE A 249 -8.89 -13.19 20.48
N ASP A 250 -9.24 -14.37 20.95
CA ASP A 250 -10.62 -14.83 21.08
C ASP A 250 -11.47 -14.68 19.80
N ASN A 251 -10.86 -14.96 18.63
CA ASN A 251 -11.46 -14.76 17.29
C ASN A 251 -11.84 -13.29 17.02
N THR A 252 -11.10 -12.34 17.61
CA THR A 252 -11.32 -10.90 17.47
C THR A 252 -10.00 -10.23 17.07
N LEU A 253 -10.03 -9.47 15.99
CA LEU A 253 -8.97 -8.56 15.58
C LEU A 253 -9.17 -7.24 16.33
N PHE A 254 -8.17 -6.83 17.08
CA PHE A 254 -8.19 -5.57 17.81
C PHE A 254 -7.47 -4.50 16.99
N ILE A 255 -8.12 -3.34 16.84
CA ILE A 255 -7.51 -2.16 16.24
C ILE A 255 -6.71 -1.45 17.34
N PRO A 256 -5.38 -1.38 17.24
CA PRO A 256 -4.56 -0.69 18.23
C PRO A 256 -4.90 0.80 18.35
N PRO A 257 -4.68 1.42 19.52
CA PRO A 257 -4.89 2.85 19.68
C PRO A 257 -3.97 3.67 18.76
N GLN A 258 -4.45 4.83 18.35
CA GLN A 258 -3.63 5.82 17.63
C GLN A 258 -2.39 6.18 18.45
N GLY A 259 -1.26 6.40 17.79
CA GLY A 259 0.01 6.74 18.41
C GLY A 259 0.77 5.55 19.00
N THR A 260 0.26 4.32 18.91
CA THR A 260 1.02 3.12 19.28
C THR A 260 1.86 2.61 18.12
N LYS A 261 2.98 1.95 18.43
CA LYS A 261 3.85 1.30 17.42
C LYS A 261 3.08 0.26 16.61
N HIS A 262 2.13 -0.47 17.23
CA HIS A 262 1.26 -1.45 16.58
C HIS A 262 0.22 -0.81 15.62
N ARG A 263 0.10 0.53 15.62
CA ARG A 263 -0.74 1.27 14.66
C ARG A 263 0.09 1.91 13.55
N SER A 264 1.35 1.56 13.40
CA SER A 264 2.29 2.19 12.48
C SER A 264 2.97 1.13 11.62
N ILE A 265 2.97 1.30 10.29
CA ILE A 265 3.63 0.41 9.34
C ILE A 265 4.68 1.19 8.58
N GLN A 266 5.92 0.71 8.62
CA GLN A 266 7.05 1.31 7.93
C GLN A 266 7.12 0.80 6.48
N GLY A 267 7.54 1.67 5.55
CA GLY A 267 7.84 1.31 4.17
C GLY A 267 6.64 1.08 3.25
N GLU A 268 5.40 1.03 3.76
CA GLU A 268 4.19 0.82 2.95
C GLU A 268 3.95 1.94 1.92
N LEU A 269 4.35 3.16 2.25
CA LEU A 269 4.21 4.34 1.39
C LEU A 269 5.45 4.64 0.54
N GLY A 270 6.45 3.73 0.50
CA GLY A 270 7.74 3.98 -0.12
C GLY A 270 8.54 5.04 0.63
N HIS A 271 9.54 5.63 -0.03
CA HIS A 271 10.46 6.60 0.58
C HIS A 271 9.94 8.04 0.60
N TYR A 272 8.95 8.36 -0.22
CA TYR A 272 8.43 9.72 -0.35
C TYR A 272 6.92 9.74 -0.48
N ARG A 273 6.29 10.78 0.08
CA ARG A 273 4.88 11.08 -0.15
C ARG A 273 4.63 12.58 -0.30
N LEU A 274 3.59 12.92 -1.05
CA LEU A 274 2.97 14.23 -1.11
C LEU A 274 1.54 14.11 -0.57
N ASP A 275 1.20 14.92 0.43
CA ASP A 275 -0.13 14.94 1.05
C ASP A 275 -1.08 15.86 0.24
N LEU A 276 -2.21 15.31 -0.16
CA LEU A 276 -3.27 16.02 -0.90
C LEU A 276 -4.47 16.40 -0.01
N GLY A 277 -4.36 16.12 1.29
CA GLY A 277 -5.45 16.30 2.25
C GLY A 277 -6.46 15.15 2.28
N ASP A 278 -7.27 15.12 3.34
CA ASP A 278 -8.34 14.15 3.56
C ASP A 278 -7.87 12.68 3.50
N GLY A 279 -6.58 12.43 3.80
CA GLY A 279 -5.96 11.11 3.75
C GLY A 279 -5.58 10.62 2.36
N TYR A 280 -5.69 11.46 1.32
CA TYR A 280 -5.23 11.11 -0.04
C TYR A 280 -3.80 11.54 -0.27
N LEU A 281 -3.03 10.64 -0.88
CA LEU A 281 -1.59 10.79 -1.06
C LEU A 281 -1.19 10.51 -2.52
N LEU A 282 -0.12 11.18 -2.97
CA LEU A 282 0.78 10.64 -3.99
C LEU A 282 1.95 10.04 -3.23
N HIS A 283 2.30 8.77 -3.46
CA HIS A 283 3.34 8.11 -2.67
C HIS A 283 4.04 7.00 -3.45
N GLY A 284 5.23 6.63 -3.00
CA GLY A 284 5.97 5.48 -3.49
C GLY A 284 5.35 4.15 -3.05
N THR A 285 5.99 3.05 -3.39
CA THR A 285 5.49 1.73 -3.04
C THR A 285 6.58 0.66 -3.07
N PRO A 286 6.60 -0.27 -2.11
CA PRO A 286 7.43 -1.47 -2.22
C PRO A 286 6.91 -2.47 -3.26
N TYR A 287 5.72 -2.21 -3.84
CA TYR A 287 5.04 -3.11 -4.78
C TYR A 287 5.08 -2.57 -6.22
N ALA A 288 6.27 -2.52 -6.81
CA ALA A 288 6.49 -1.94 -8.16
C ALA A 288 5.55 -2.53 -9.23
N ARG A 289 5.18 -3.81 -9.12
CA ARG A 289 4.24 -4.47 -10.06
C ARG A 289 2.81 -3.94 -10.00
N SER A 290 2.46 -3.15 -8.99
CA SER A 290 1.14 -2.53 -8.88
C SER A 290 0.99 -1.28 -9.75
N ILE A 291 2.09 -0.71 -10.23
CA ILE A 291 2.07 0.51 -11.05
C ILE A 291 1.36 0.22 -12.38
N GLY A 292 0.50 1.13 -12.79
CA GLY A 292 -0.36 0.99 -13.96
C GLY A 292 -1.67 0.22 -13.70
N ALA A 293 -1.92 -0.28 -12.48
CA ALA A 293 -3.13 -1.03 -12.13
C ALA A 293 -4.10 -0.22 -11.27
N ALA A 294 -5.38 -0.63 -11.24
CA ALA A 294 -6.42 -0.06 -10.37
C ALA A 294 -6.53 -0.93 -9.11
N VAL A 295 -5.69 -0.69 -8.12
CA VAL A 295 -5.49 -1.61 -6.98
C VAL A 295 -5.35 -0.89 -5.63
N THR A 296 -5.46 0.43 -5.57
CA THR A 296 -5.35 1.17 -4.32
C THR A 296 -6.72 1.42 -3.66
N HIS A 297 -6.70 1.88 -2.44
CA HIS A 297 -7.91 2.25 -1.69
C HIS A 297 -8.28 3.74 -1.84
N GLY A 298 -7.59 4.48 -2.73
CA GLY A 298 -7.86 5.89 -3.00
C GLY A 298 -6.62 6.73 -3.31
N CYS A 299 -5.47 6.37 -2.74
CA CYS A 299 -4.20 7.03 -3.03
C CYS A 299 -3.71 6.72 -4.45
N VAL A 300 -2.79 7.53 -4.93
CA VAL A 300 -2.09 7.33 -6.21
C VAL A 300 -0.67 6.86 -5.91
N ARG A 301 -0.33 5.64 -6.36
CA ARG A 301 1.01 5.07 -6.22
C ARG A 301 1.84 5.36 -7.45
N LEU A 302 3.12 5.65 -7.22
CA LEU A 302 4.12 5.90 -8.24
C LEU A 302 5.34 5.00 -8.01
N ALA A 303 6.12 4.81 -9.05
CA ALA A 303 7.45 4.21 -8.91
C ALA A 303 8.36 5.12 -8.06
N ASP A 304 9.39 4.55 -7.44
CA ASP A 304 10.25 5.29 -6.51
C ASP A 304 10.93 6.48 -7.18
N ASP A 305 11.46 6.32 -8.39
CA ASP A 305 12.10 7.42 -9.16
C ASP A 305 11.12 8.54 -9.51
N ASP A 306 9.83 8.22 -9.71
CA ASP A 306 8.81 9.19 -10.06
C ASP A 306 8.39 10.00 -8.83
N ILE A 307 8.15 9.33 -7.70
CA ILE A 307 7.75 10.03 -6.48
C ILE A 307 8.91 10.83 -5.87
N GLU A 308 10.14 10.35 -5.98
CA GLU A 308 11.34 11.10 -5.59
C GLU A 308 11.46 12.38 -6.40
N TRP A 309 11.34 12.29 -7.73
CA TRP A 309 11.36 13.47 -8.59
C TRP A 309 10.25 14.47 -8.20
N LEU A 310 9.02 13.98 -7.95
CA LEU A 310 7.93 14.85 -7.47
C LEU A 310 8.26 15.49 -6.11
N PHE A 311 8.83 14.72 -5.21
CA PHE A 311 9.23 15.21 -3.89
C PHE A 311 10.28 16.35 -4.02
N GLU A 312 11.22 16.25 -4.93
CA GLU A 312 12.25 17.25 -5.13
C GLU A 312 11.74 18.50 -5.88
N ASN A 313 10.94 18.29 -6.92
CA ASN A 313 10.63 19.34 -7.90
C ASN A 313 9.24 19.97 -7.75
N VAL A 314 8.30 19.36 -7.03
CA VAL A 314 6.93 19.89 -6.87
C VAL A 314 6.84 20.74 -5.61
N PRO A 315 6.56 22.04 -5.68
CA PRO A 315 6.33 22.89 -4.52
C PRO A 315 5.06 22.51 -3.75
N VAL A 316 5.07 22.71 -2.43
CA VAL A 316 3.84 22.74 -1.63
C VAL A 316 2.96 23.88 -2.15
N GLY A 317 1.65 23.66 -2.24
CA GLY A 317 0.72 24.58 -2.86
C GLY A 317 0.41 24.26 -4.33
N THR A 318 1.16 23.36 -4.97
CA THR A 318 0.89 22.94 -6.35
C THR A 318 -0.50 22.31 -6.47
N LYS A 319 -1.26 22.72 -7.47
CA LYS A 319 -2.58 22.16 -7.78
C LYS A 319 -2.45 20.80 -8.46
N VAL A 320 -3.29 19.87 -8.03
CA VAL A 320 -3.39 18.51 -8.55
C VAL A 320 -4.80 18.31 -9.10
N TYR A 321 -4.91 18.14 -10.40
CA TYR A 321 -6.16 17.92 -11.13
C TYR A 321 -6.34 16.43 -11.37
N ILE A 322 -7.44 15.86 -10.88
CA ILE A 322 -7.73 14.43 -10.95
C ILE A 322 -9.01 14.20 -11.74
N TYR A 323 -8.99 13.38 -12.80
CA TYR A 323 -10.16 13.06 -13.61
C TYR A 323 -10.22 11.61 -14.12
#